data_5850a6a4483360527e5d6fc218ed4170
#
_entry.id   5850a6a4483360527e5d6fc218ed4170
#
_cell.length_a   1.000
_cell.length_b   1.000
_cell.length_c   1.000
_cell.angle_alpha   90.00
_cell.angle_beta   90.00
_cell.angle_gamma   90.00
#
_symmetry.space_group_name_H-M   'P 1'
#
loop_
_entity.id
_entity.type
_entity.pdbx_description
1 polymer ?
#
loop_
_entity_poly.entity_id
_entity_poly.type
_entity_poly.pdbx_seq_one_letter_code
_entity_poly.pdbx_strand_id
1 'polypeptide(L)'
;MHIKNILLIGLLVSSLLGQDRYRSIQQAQDDWQDYTQFQKHELLSFCDFLLTEGFHERALLSLFQYLYRYPGDSLETAVYYYIAQSYEFSENPDLAELYYTRTQEMSNSADMVFRAAEYRKMYLLLEAREYDQILEKTELSEDPYDLTFRGYAFFQKLKWIEARQSFLAAEEQFDHPYYSKRLAPMFKAIDASANVPLRNKWLSLAASLVPGGGHAYLEQWESAGAMLASMVLISSMLSSATLTQSGYLAFDQSNQNVVPLSNGIKTEDDTFTQQQGYQFPKSIKLSSENVKILIPPIVVGLGLYIGSIWKTWIDVDQANRARVERFVGKVTNKIAIDRFMDFPEPELITQ
;
A
#
# COMPACT_ATOMS: atom_id res chain seq x y z
N MET A 1 -33.66 81.36 51.10
CA MET A 1 -32.26 80.93 51.24
C MET A 1 -32.09 79.40 51.06
N HIS A 2 -33.13 78.61 51.20
CA HIS A 2 -33.03 77.16 51.18
C HIS A 2 -33.04 76.52 49.78
N ILE A 3 -33.65 77.11 48.75
CA ILE A 3 -33.76 76.55 47.40
C ILE A 3 -32.41 76.54 46.68
N LYS A 4 -31.56 77.56 46.87
CA LYS A 4 -30.22 77.62 46.27
C LYS A 4 -29.31 76.54 46.81
N ASN A 5 -29.45 76.20 48.10
CA ASN A 5 -28.63 75.13 48.67
C ASN A 5 -29.05 73.74 48.24
N ILE A 6 -30.34 73.49 47.95
CA ILE A 6 -30.86 72.25 47.43
C ILE A 6 -30.40 72.05 45.96
N LEU A 7 -30.37 73.10 45.14
CA LEU A 7 -29.89 73.08 43.81
C LEU A 7 -28.37 72.79 43.71
N LEU A 8 -27.60 73.39 44.66
CA LEU A 8 -26.15 73.17 44.72
C LEU A 8 -25.79 71.75 45.17
N ILE A 9 -26.58 71.19 46.14
CA ILE A 9 -26.42 69.79 46.55
C ILE A 9 -26.83 68.86 45.46
N GLY A 10 -27.88 69.12 44.68
CA GLY A 10 -28.28 68.33 43.54
C GLY A 10 -27.21 68.32 42.42
N LEU A 11 -26.54 69.43 42.16
CA LEU A 11 -25.46 69.57 41.19
C LEU A 11 -24.18 68.85 41.67
N LEU A 12 -23.87 68.90 42.96
CA LEU A 12 -22.75 68.11 43.52
C LEU A 12 -22.99 66.62 43.54
N VAL A 13 -24.21 66.19 43.82
CA VAL A 13 -24.56 64.75 43.74
C VAL A 13 -24.56 64.24 42.29
N SER A 14 -25.03 65.06 41.33
CA SER A 14 -24.97 64.66 39.93
C SER A 14 -23.54 64.63 39.37
N SER A 15 -22.64 65.50 39.89
CA SER A 15 -21.22 65.44 39.51
C SER A 15 -20.49 64.24 40.16
N LEU A 16 -20.88 63.85 41.36
CA LEU A 16 -20.37 62.62 42.00
C LEU A 16 -20.89 61.34 41.33
N LEU A 17 -22.14 61.33 40.86
CA LEU A 17 -22.66 60.18 40.06
C LEU A 17 -22.16 60.14 38.66
N GLY A 18 -21.60 61.22 38.11
CA GLY A 18 -20.98 61.27 36.78
C GLY A 18 -19.50 60.92 36.79
N GLN A 19 -18.88 60.76 37.97
CA GLN A 19 -17.48 60.37 38.07
C GLN A 19 -17.23 58.81 37.96
N ASP A 20 -18.31 58.06 37.96
CA ASP A 20 -18.18 56.64 37.67
C ASP A 20 -18.10 56.39 36.22
N ARG A 21 -16.91 56.05 35.81
CA ARG A 21 -16.52 55.31 34.61
C ARG A 21 -15.40 55.92 33.76
N TYR A 22 -14.47 56.64 34.40
CA TYR A 22 -13.14 56.65 33.79
C TYR A 22 -12.47 55.30 34.16
N ARG A 23 -12.67 54.25 33.32
CA ARG A 23 -11.82 53.08 33.41
C ARG A 23 -10.37 53.54 33.29
N SER A 24 -9.54 53.19 34.25
CA SER A 24 -8.12 53.47 34.13
C SER A 24 -7.62 52.84 32.85
N ILE A 25 -6.64 53.43 32.18
CA ILE A 25 -6.02 52.87 30.98
C ILE A 25 -5.60 51.43 31.26
N GLN A 26 -5.16 51.17 32.48
CA GLN A 26 -4.76 49.86 32.95
C GLN A 26 -5.92 48.85 32.99
N GLN A 27 -7.07 49.23 33.53
CA GLN A 27 -8.29 48.39 33.53
C GLN A 27 -8.81 48.12 32.11
N ALA A 28 -8.71 49.11 31.21
CA ALA A 28 -9.08 48.93 29.82
C ALA A 28 -8.09 47.98 29.07
N GLN A 29 -6.82 48.01 29.44
CA GLN A 29 -5.82 47.07 28.93
C GLN A 29 -6.03 45.66 29.48
N ASP A 30 -6.33 45.52 30.77
CA ASP A 30 -6.60 44.21 31.38
C ASP A 30 -7.87 43.58 30.77
N ASP A 31 -8.96 44.37 30.67
CA ASP A 31 -10.21 43.90 30.01
C ASP A 31 -9.98 43.52 28.55
N TRP A 32 -9.08 44.21 27.84
CA TRP A 32 -8.76 43.94 26.45
C TRP A 32 -7.89 42.68 26.32
N GLN A 33 -6.98 42.45 27.27
CA GLN A 33 -6.19 41.22 27.34
C GLN A 33 -7.07 40.02 27.65
N ASP A 34 -7.96 40.11 28.62
CA ASP A 34 -8.90 39.04 28.97
C ASP A 34 -9.82 38.69 27.80
N TYR A 35 -10.33 39.68 27.07
CA TYR A 35 -11.15 39.47 25.89
C TYR A 35 -10.36 38.80 24.75
N THR A 36 -9.12 39.22 24.54
CA THR A 36 -8.25 38.64 23.50
C THR A 36 -7.89 37.21 23.87
N GLN A 37 -7.61 36.91 25.13
CA GLN A 37 -7.35 35.56 25.61
C GLN A 37 -8.57 34.66 25.48
N PHE A 38 -9.75 35.17 25.80
CA PHE A 38 -11.00 34.44 25.59
C PHE A 38 -11.24 34.08 24.13
N GLN A 39 -11.10 35.05 23.23
CA GLN A 39 -11.23 34.79 21.77
C GLN A 39 -10.18 33.79 21.24
N LYS A 40 -8.95 33.85 21.74
CA LYS A 40 -7.87 32.91 21.43
C LYS A 40 -8.25 31.52 21.88
N HIS A 41 -8.69 31.36 23.12
CA HIS A 41 -9.09 30.05 23.67
C HIS A 41 -10.30 29.46 22.91
N GLU A 42 -11.30 30.29 22.58
CA GLU A 42 -12.46 29.87 21.81
C GLU A 42 -12.09 29.38 20.43
N LEU A 43 -11.17 30.07 19.73
CA LEU A 43 -10.67 29.64 18.43
C LEU A 43 -9.89 28.33 18.51
N LEU A 44 -9.04 28.16 19.53
CA LEU A 44 -8.29 26.91 19.74
C LEU A 44 -9.22 25.75 20.10
N SER A 45 -10.23 25.98 20.95
CA SER A 45 -11.25 24.97 21.27
C SER A 45 -12.02 24.54 20.03
N PHE A 46 -12.29 25.47 19.12
CA PHE A 46 -12.93 25.15 17.85
C PHE A 46 -11.99 24.36 16.92
N CYS A 47 -10.70 24.70 16.88
CA CYS A 47 -9.71 23.90 16.13
C CYS A 47 -9.63 22.48 16.68
N ASP A 48 -9.53 22.32 17.99
CA ASP A 48 -9.45 21.01 18.66
C ASP A 48 -10.71 20.17 18.38
N PHE A 49 -11.89 20.77 18.46
CA PHE A 49 -13.14 20.12 18.08
C PHE A 49 -13.11 19.63 16.63
N LEU A 50 -12.67 20.47 15.68
CA LEU A 50 -12.61 20.11 14.27
C LEU A 50 -11.62 18.97 14.00
N LEU A 51 -10.48 18.96 14.70
CA LEU A 51 -9.47 17.90 14.61
C LEU A 51 -10.01 16.59 15.17
N THR A 52 -10.65 16.63 16.33
CA THR A 52 -11.23 15.45 16.99
C THR A 52 -12.36 14.83 16.16
N GLU A 53 -13.19 15.65 15.52
CA GLU A 53 -14.27 15.20 14.64
C GLU A 53 -13.78 14.81 13.22
N GLY A 54 -12.49 14.95 12.93
CA GLY A 54 -11.90 14.58 11.64
C GLY A 54 -12.16 15.56 10.50
N PHE A 55 -12.58 16.79 10.81
CA PHE A 55 -12.81 17.85 9.80
C PHE A 55 -11.52 18.59 9.44
N HIS A 56 -10.51 17.87 8.97
CA HIS A 56 -9.15 18.36 8.77
C HIS A 56 -9.06 19.57 7.84
N GLU A 57 -9.80 19.61 6.73
CA GLU A 57 -9.82 20.76 5.82
C GLU A 57 -10.35 22.05 6.49
N ARG A 58 -11.35 21.91 7.37
CA ARG A 58 -11.90 23.05 8.13
C ARG A 58 -10.95 23.45 9.25
N ALA A 59 -10.33 22.48 9.90
CA ALA A 59 -9.31 22.72 10.92
C ALA A 59 -8.15 23.54 10.34
N LEU A 60 -7.67 23.25 9.13
CA LEU A 60 -6.64 24.02 8.44
C LEU A 60 -7.00 25.52 8.37
N LEU A 61 -8.22 25.83 7.93
CA LEU A 61 -8.65 27.24 7.84
C LEU A 61 -8.60 27.95 9.20
N SER A 62 -9.07 27.28 10.25
CA SER A 62 -9.10 27.82 11.60
C SER A 62 -7.71 27.95 12.21
N LEU A 63 -6.82 26.97 11.97
CA LEU A 63 -5.42 26.98 12.41
C LEU A 63 -4.64 28.10 11.71
N PHE A 64 -4.81 28.29 10.39
CA PHE A 64 -4.20 29.42 9.68
C PHE A 64 -4.76 30.76 10.16
N GLN A 65 -6.07 30.83 10.48
CA GLN A 65 -6.67 32.03 11.06
C GLN A 65 -6.03 32.36 12.41
N TYR A 66 -5.71 31.33 13.20
CA TYR A 66 -5.00 31.49 14.47
C TYR A 66 -3.61 32.11 14.26
N LEU A 67 -2.79 31.53 13.38
CA LEU A 67 -1.45 32.06 13.07
C LEU A 67 -1.49 33.51 12.58
N TYR A 68 -2.50 33.85 11.79
CA TYR A 68 -2.67 35.22 11.28
C TYR A 68 -3.06 36.21 12.40
N ARG A 69 -3.91 35.80 13.35
CA ARG A 69 -4.41 36.66 14.43
C ARG A 69 -3.42 36.80 15.59
N TYR A 70 -2.66 35.76 15.87
CA TYR A 70 -1.78 35.67 17.04
C TYR A 70 -0.35 35.27 16.65
N PRO A 71 0.34 36.09 15.84
CA PRO A 71 1.70 35.80 15.42
C PRO A 71 2.66 35.83 16.61
N GLY A 72 3.58 34.86 16.67
CA GLY A 72 4.58 34.76 17.75
C GLY A 72 4.01 34.24 19.08
N ASP A 73 2.83 33.65 19.06
CA ASP A 73 2.23 33.05 20.26
C ASP A 73 2.98 31.78 20.69
N SER A 74 2.96 31.48 21.99
CA SER A 74 3.60 30.30 22.56
C SER A 74 3.10 28.97 22.01
N LEU A 75 1.88 28.92 21.49
CA LEU A 75 1.25 27.74 20.88
C LEU A 75 1.47 27.66 19.37
N GLU A 76 2.16 28.62 18.75
CA GLU A 76 2.40 28.67 17.32
C GLU A 76 3.02 27.36 16.80
N THR A 77 3.99 26.81 17.52
CA THR A 77 4.63 25.54 17.19
C THR A 77 3.68 24.35 17.22
N ALA A 78 2.80 24.28 18.23
CA ALA A 78 1.76 23.27 18.30
C ALA A 78 0.74 23.41 17.16
N VAL A 79 0.41 24.65 16.80
CA VAL A 79 -0.49 24.92 15.66
C VAL A 79 0.13 24.45 14.34
N TYR A 80 1.43 24.68 14.10
CA TYR A 80 2.10 24.14 12.92
C TYR A 80 2.10 22.62 12.89
N TYR A 81 2.27 21.96 14.03
CA TYR A 81 2.15 20.51 14.14
C TYR A 81 0.77 20.01 13.68
N TYR A 82 -0.31 20.64 14.15
CA TYR A 82 -1.68 20.25 13.78
C TYR A 82 -2.06 20.64 12.35
N ILE A 83 -1.44 21.66 11.77
CA ILE A 83 -1.53 21.94 10.34
C ILE A 83 -0.88 20.79 9.55
N ALA A 84 0.29 20.34 9.96
CA ALA A 84 0.96 19.22 9.34
C ALA A 84 0.11 17.94 9.42
N GLN A 85 -0.41 17.63 10.61
CA GLN A 85 -1.28 16.49 10.85
C GLN A 85 -2.57 16.55 10.01
N SER A 86 -3.16 17.75 9.88
CA SER A 86 -4.34 17.94 9.03
C SER A 86 -4.06 17.69 7.56
N TYR A 87 -2.87 18.06 7.05
CA TYR A 87 -2.45 17.73 5.69
C TYR A 87 -2.17 16.24 5.53
N GLU A 88 -1.58 15.58 6.53
CA GLU A 88 -1.36 14.13 6.53
C GLU A 88 -2.69 13.38 6.39
N PHE A 89 -3.69 13.70 7.21
CA PHE A 89 -5.02 13.09 7.13
C PHE A 89 -5.82 13.49 5.87
N SER A 90 -5.43 14.59 5.21
CA SER A 90 -5.98 15.00 3.91
C SER A 90 -5.23 14.41 2.72
N GLU A 91 -4.43 13.37 2.94
CA GLU A 91 -3.64 12.66 1.92
C GLU A 91 -2.68 13.56 1.12
N ASN A 92 -2.13 14.59 1.78
CA ASN A 92 -1.13 15.50 1.22
C ASN A 92 0.20 15.42 1.98
N PRO A 93 1.00 14.36 1.75
CA PRO A 93 2.22 14.09 2.50
C PRO A 93 3.29 15.18 2.30
N ASP A 94 3.37 15.79 1.13
CA ASP A 94 4.38 16.83 0.84
C ASP A 94 4.18 18.07 1.73
N LEU A 95 2.95 18.54 1.87
CA LEU A 95 2.62 19.63 2.76
C LEU A 95 2.72 19.22 4.22
N ALA A 96 2.33 17.99 4.57
CA ALA A 96 2.51 17.47 5.91
C ALA A 96 3.99 17.50 6.32
N GLU A 97 4.89 16.98 5.49
CA GLU A 97 6.34 17.00 5.75
C GLU A 97 6.88 18.42 5.89
N LEU A 98 6.44 19.34 5.01
CA LEU A 98 6.84 20.74 5.06
C LEU A 98 6.50 21.37 6.42
N TYR A 99 5.26 21.18 6.88
CA TYR A 99 4.80 21.78 8.14
C TYR A 99 5.34 21.06 9.38
N TYR A 100 5.59 19.74 9.36
CA TYR A 100 6.34 19.07 10.41
C TYR A 100 7.79 19.57 10.48
N THR A 101 8.42 19.83 9.34
CA THR A 101 9.76 20.43 9.30
C THR A 101 9.74 21.84 9.88
N ARG A 102 8.71 22.63 9.56
CA ARG A 102 8.52 23.96 10.14
C ARG A 102 8.34 23.91 11.67
N THR A 103 7.60 22.92 12.16
CA THR A 103 7.44 22.66 13.60
C THR A 103 8.79 22.41 14.26
N GLN A 104 9.64 21.58 13.65
CA GLN A 104 10.98 21.29 14.17
C GLN A 104 11.92 22.51 14.15
N GLU A 105 11.87 23.32 13.10
CA GLU A 105 12.65 24.56 13.01
C GLU A 105 12.33 25.57 14.10
N MET A 106 11.09 25.57 14.58
CA MET A 106 10.60 26.50 15.61
C MET A 106 10.66 25.95 17.04
N SER A 107 11.05 24.69 17.23
CA SER A 107 11.12 24.03 18.52
C SER A 107 12.55 23.55 18.81
N ASN A 108 12.84 23.27 20.09
CA ASN A 108 14.09 22.66 20.46
C ASN A 108 14.00 21.13 20.37
N SER A 109 15.13 20.46 20.11
CA SER A 109 15.18 19.00 20.03
C SER A 109 14.73 18.26 21.31
N ALA A 110 14.74 18.94 22.46
CA ALA A 110 14.25 18.39 23.72
C ALA A 110 12.74 18.54 23.90
N ASP A 111 12.08 19.35 23.09
CA ASP A 111 10.66 19.63 23.21
C ASP A 111 9.82 18.44 22.71
N MET A 112 8.74 18.16 23.41
CA MET A 112 7.80 17.09 23.05
C MET A 112 7.24 17.28 21.63
N VAL A 113 6.97 18.52 21.25
CA VAL A 113 6.43 18.85 19.91
C VAL A 113 7.42 18.56 18.79
N PHE A 114 8.72 18.75 19.05
CA PHE A 114 9.78 18.38 18.12
C PHE A 114 9.79 16.86 17.87
N ARG A 115 9.76 16.09 18.95
CA ARG A 115 9.76 14.62 18.90
C ARG A 115 8.50 14.09 18.21
N ALA A 116 7.33 14.63 18.55
CA ALA A 116 6.09 14.24 17.89
C ALA A 116 6.15 14.48 16.37
N ALA A 117 6.67 15.64 15.93
CA ALA A 117 6.86 15.92 14.51
C ALA A 117 7.87 14.96 13.85
N GLU A 118 8.94 14.58 14.57
CA GLU A 118 9.92 13.60 14.08
C GLU A 118 9.28 12.22 13.85
N TYR A 119 8.51 11.71 14.79
CA TYR A 119 7.82 10.43 14.67
C TYR A 119 6.79 10.43 13.52
N ARG A 120 6.05 11.53 13.35
CA ARG A 120 5.13 11.68 12.22
C ARG A 120 5.87 11.70 10.88
N LYS A 121 7.03 12.35 10.79
CA LYS A 121 7.87 12.29 9.57
C LYS A 121 8.39 10.86 9.31
N MET A 122 8.75 10.10 10.35
CA MET A 122 9.10 8.68 10.19
C MET A 122 7.91 7.86 9.66
N TYR A 123 6.70 8.18 10.15
CA TYR A 123 5.48 7.56 9.65
C TYR A 123 5.26 7.84 8.16
N LEU A 124 5.40 9.09 7.72
CA LEU A 124 5.29 9.45 6.29
C LEU A 124 6.32 8.70 5.43
N LEU A 125 7.56 8.57 5.90
CA LEU A 125 8.60 7.78 5.21
C LEU A 125 8.21 6.29 5.13
N LEU A 126 7.57 5.74 6.17
CA LEU A 126 7.11 4.35 6.17
C LEU A 126 5.99 4.12 5.15
N GLU A 127 5.02 5.04 5.07
CA GLU A 127 3.94 5.05 4.09
C GLU A 127 4.48 5.20 2.65
N ALA A 128 5.47 6.08 2.46
CA ALA A 128 6.18 6.25 1.18
C ALA A 128 7.09 5.06 0.83
N ARG A 129 7.26 4.08 1.74
CA ARG A 129 8.17 2.92 1.60
C ARG A 129 9.66 3.30 1.50
N GLU A 130 10.02 4.44 2.02
CA GLU A 130 11.39 4.96 2.04
C GLU A 130 12.19 4.38 3.21
N TYR A 131 12.23 3.05 3.29
CA TYR A 131 12.81 2.31 4.43
C TYR A 131 14.28 2.61 4.67
N ASP A 132 15.04 2.90 3.62
CA ASP A 132 16.46 3.21 3.74
C ASP A 132 16.70 4.52 4.50
N GLN A 133 15.86 5.53 4.27
CA GLN A 133 15.92 6.79 5.01
C GLN A 133 15.57 6.61 6.49
N ILE A 134 14.57 5.76 6.80
CA ILE A 134 14.22 5.42 8.18
C ILE A 134 15.43 4.77 8.88
N LEU A 135 16.07 3.80 8.22
CA LEU A 135 17.23 3.10 8.79
C LEU A 135 18.42 4.03 9.04
N GLU A 136 18.68 4.96 8.12
CA GLU A 136 19.74 5.96 8.25
C GLU A 136 19.47 6.91 9.42
N LYS A 137 18.25 7.48 9.49
CA LYS A 137 17.88 8.44 10.55
C LYS A 137 17.86 7.81 11.94
N THR A 138 17.51 6.53 12.04
CA THR A 138 17.37 5.82 13.32
C THR A 138 18.62 5.01 13.71
N GLU A 139 19.72 5.06 12.93
CA GLU A 139 20.88 4.19 13.11
C GLU A 139 21.47 4.25 14.53
N LEU A 140 21.59 5.44 15.09
CA LEU A 140 22.17 5.69 16.41
C LEU A 140 21.12 6.01 17.49
N SER A 141 19.84 5.93 17.15
CA SER A 141 18.78 6.26 18.10
C SER A 141 18.57 5.12 19.10
N GLU A 142 18.41 5.50 20.37
CA GLU A 142 17.99 4.64 21.48
C GLU A 142 16.51 4.90 21.85
N ASP A 143 15.84 5.81 21.14
CA ASP A 143 14.45 6.14 21.38
C ASP A 143 13.54 4.96 21.00
N PRO A 144 12.62 4.54 21.88
CA PRO A 144 11.80 3.34 21.65
C PRO A 144 10.86 3.46 20.43
N TYR A 145 10.40 4.65 20.11
CA TYR A 145 9.57 4.85 18.90
C TYR A 145 10.41 4.74 17.64
N ASP A 146 11.59 5.36 17.60
CA ASP A 146 12.52 5.23 16.48
C ASP A 146 12.97 3.78 16.27
N LEU A 147 13.25 3.06 17.37
CA LEU A 147 13.57 1.63 17.32
C LEU A 147 12.40 0.79 16.78
N THR A 148 11.17 1.20 17.07
CA THR A 148 9.97 0.57 16.52
C THR A 148 9.86 0.81 15.02
N PHE A 149 10.02 2.06 14.54
CA PHE A 149 10.06 2.38 13.10
C PHE A 149 11.17 1.62 12.38
N ARG A 150 12.36 1.56 12.98
CA ARG A 150 13.50 0.78 12.46
C ARG A 150 13.17 -0.71 12.34
N GLY A 151 12.50 -1.26 13.35
CA GLY A 151 12.02 -2.65 13.34
C GLY A 151 11.04 -2.91 12.20
N TYR A 152 10.07 -2.02 11.96
CA TYR A 152 9.16 -2.10 10.83
C TYR A 152 9.88 -1.97 9.48
N ALA A 153 10.83 -1.05 9.34
CA ALA A 153 11.60 -0.88 8.12
C ALA A 153 12.42 -2.15 7.79
N PHE A 154 13.09 -2.75 8.77
CA PHE A 154 13.78 -4.02 8.59
C PHE A 154 12.82 -5.16 8.25
N PHE A 155 11.64 -5.22 8.90
CA PHE A 155 10.61 -6.22 8.62
C PHE A 155 10.13 -6.13 7.16
N GLN A 156 9.88 -4.92 6.66
CA GLN A 156 9.50 -4.67 5.27
C GLN A 156 10.62 -5.03 4.28
N LYS A 157 11.89 -4.85 4.67
CA LYS A 157 13.07 -5.24 3.88
C LYS A 157 13.42 -6.73 3.99
N LEU A 158 12.59 -7.54 4.64
CA LEU A 158 12.78 -8.98 4.86
C LEU A 158 14.02 -9.33 5.69
N LYS A 159 14.51 -8.39 6.48
CA LYS A 159 15.65 -8.55 7.39
C LYS A 159 15.15 -8.92 8.79
N TRP A 160 14.81 -10.20 8.96
CA TRP A 160 14.10 -10.70 10.15
C TRP A 160 14.90 -10.61 11.45
N ILE A 161 16.20 -10.83 11.37
CA ILE A 161 17.09 -10.80 12.53
C ILE A 161 17.21 -9.36 13.04
N GLU A 162 17.49 -8.43 12.15
CA GLU A 162 17.63 -7.01 12.47
C GLU A 162 16.28 -6.41 12.93
N ALA A 163 15.17 -6.83 12.32
CA ALA A 163 13.84 -6.45 12.77
C ALA A 163 13.57 -6.91 14.20
N ARG A 164 13.89 -8.17 14.50
CA ARG A 164 13.74 -8.73 15.86
C ARG A 164 14.59 -7.98 16.88
N GLN A 165 15.84 -7.70 16.55
CA GLN A 165 16.75 -6.95 17.43
C GLN A 165 16.23 -5.55 17.72
N SER A 166 15.74 -4.84 16.70
CA SER A 166 15.17 -3.50 16.86
C SER A 166 13.92 -3.50 17.74
N PHE A 167 13.02 -4.47 17.56
CA PHE A 167 11.83 -4.58 18.41
C PHE A 167 12.15 -5.01 19.84
N LEU A 168 13.18 -5.83 20.07
CA LEU A 168 13.64 -6.17 21.42
C LEU A 168 14.24 -4.95 22.13
N ALA A 169 15.05 -4.18 21.42
CA ALA A 169 15.61 -2.94 21.95
C ALA A 169 14.49 -1.92 22.26
N ALA A 170 13.48 -1.80 21.39
CA ALA A 170 12.31 -0.95 21.66
C ALA A 170 11.54 -1.42 22.91
N GLU A 171 11.31 -2.72 23.06
CA GLU A 171 10.62 -3.30 24.21
C GLU A 171 11.35 -3.01 25.52
N GLU A 172 12.68 -3.12 25.51
CA GLU A 172 13.52 -2.83 26.65
C GLU A 172 13.48 -1.34 27.03
N GLN A 173 13.54 -0.44 26.04
CA GLN A 173 13.53 1.00 26.26
C GLN A 173 12.15 1.53 26.71
N PHE A 174 11.05 0.93 26.24
CA PHE A 174 9.70 1.29 26.73
C PHE A 174 9.50 0.95 28.21
N ASP A 175 10.21 -0.05 28.72
CA ASP A 175 10.16 -0.52 30.14
C ASP A 175 8.73 -0.61 30.72
N HIS A 176 7.76 -1.04 29.91
CA HIS A 176 6.39 -1.15 30.33
C HIS A 176 5.68 -2.37 29.71
N PRO A 177 5.00 -3.24 30.51
CA PRO A 177 4.35 -4.47 30.03
C PRO A 177 3.30 -4.28 28.94
N TYR A 178 2.78 -3.09 28.79
CA TYR A 178 1.84 -2.71 27.74
C TYR A 178 2.46 -2.85 26.35
N TYR A 179 3.69 -2.35 26.18
CA TYR A 179 4.40 -2.44 24.90
C TYR A 179 4.85 -3.85 24.58
N SER A 180 5.26 -4.64 25.57
CA SER A 180 5.54 -6.08 25.40
C SER A 180 4.34 -6.81 24.80
N LYS A 181 3.12 -6.53 25.28
CA LYS A 181 1.90 -7.12 24.72
C LYS A 181 1.62 -6.65 23.29
N ARG A 182 1.91 -5.39 22.97
CA ARG A 182 1.74 -4.83 21.62
C ARG A 182 2.75 -5.37 20.62
N LEU A 183 4.01 -5.57 21.03
CA LEU A 183 5.08 -6.10 20.19
C LEU A 183 5.01 -7.62 20.01
N ALA A 184 4.41 -8.36 20.94
CA ALA A 184 4.27 -9.82 20.86
C ALA A 184 3.72 -10.35 19.51
N PRO A 185 2.74 -9.72 18.86
CA PRO A 185 2.29 -10.13 17.52
C PRO A 185 3.36 -9.99 16.44
N MET A 186 4.25 -8.97 16.53
CA MET A 186 5.36 -8.78 15.60
C MET A 186 6.41 -9.89 15.75
N PHE A 187 6.76 -10.27 16.97
CA PHE A 187 7.66 -11.40 17.22
C PHE A 187 7.08 -12.71 16.66
N LYS A 188 5.78 -12.97 16.88
CA LYS A 188 5.10 -14.12 16.28
C LYS A 188 5.12 -14.08 14.75
N ALA A 189 5.00 -12.91 14.15
CA ALA A 189 5.07 -12.76 12.71
C ALA A 189 6.48 -13.02 12.17
N ILE A 190 7.52 -12.55 12.88
CA ILE A 190 8.92 -12.85 12.54
C ILE A 190 9.18 -14.36 12.63
N ASP A 191 8.72 -15.03 13.70
CA ASP A 191 8.86 -16.48 13.84
C ASP A 191 8.10 -17.24 12.75
N ALA A 192 6.91 -16.75 12.36
CA ALA A 192 6.12 -17.32 11.27
C ALA A 192 6.74 -17.10 9.87
N SER A 193 7.59 -16.08 9.70
CA SER A 193 8.26 -15.81 8.42
C SER A 193 9.15 -16.98 7.96
N ALA A 194 9.76 -17.69 8.90
CA ALA A 194 10.56 -18.90 8.63
C ALA A 194 9.72 -20.05 8.07
N ASN A 195 8.41 -20.06 8.30
CA ASN A 195 7.48 -21.11 7.90
C ASN A 195 6.65 -20.73 6.67
N VAL A 196 6.97 -19.62 5.99
CA VAL A 196 6.28 -19.24 4.74
C VAL A 196 6.53 -20.33 3.70
N PRO A 197 5.49 -20.96 3.13
CA PRO A 197 5.65 -22.05 2.17
C PRO A 197 6.26 -21.54 0.87
N LEU A 198 7.55 -21.77 0.70
CA LEU A 198 8.28 -21.42 -0.50
C LEU A 198 8.11 -22.49 -1.59
N ARG A 199 8.13 -22.08 -2.85
CA ARG A 199 8.09 -22.97 -4.00
C ARG A 199 9.46 -23.59 -4.25
N ASN A 200 9.46 -24.90 -4.54
CA ASN A 200 10.67 -25.64 -4.83
C ASN A 200 10.99 -25.59 -6.33
N LYS A 201 12.25 -25.28 -6.68
CA LYS A 201 12.71 -25.21 -8.07
C LYS A 201 12.54 -26.54 -8.81
N TRP A 202 12.83 -27.65 -8.17
CA TRP A 202 12.68 -28.97 -8.79
C TRP A 202 11.23 -29.36 -9.05
N LEU A 203 10.33 -29.00 -8.15
CA LEU A 203 8.88 -29.19 -8.37
C LEU A 203 8.36 -28.30 -9.49
N SER A 204 8.87 -27.07 -9.61
CA SER A 204 8.55 -26.19 -10.72
C SER A 204 9.00 -26.79 -12.06
N LEU A 205 10.21 -27.36 -12.10
CA LEU A 205 10.73 -28.05 -13.26
C LEU A 205 9.89 -29.29 -13.61
N ALA A 206 9.55 -30.11 -12.62
CA ALA A 206 8.69 -31.26 -12.82
C ALA A 206 7.28 -30.88 -13.32
N ALA A 207 6.70 -29.85 -12.78
CA ALA A 207 5.42 -29.30 -13.25
C ALA A 207 5.50 -28.77 -14.68
N SER A 208 6.68 -28.28 -15.11
CA SER A 208 6.93 -27.76 -16.47
C SER A 208 6.96 -28.84 -17.52
N LEU A 209 6.98 -30.14 -17.17
CA LEU A 209 6.81 -31.23 -18.13
C LEU A 209 5.43 -31.17 -18.83
N VAL A 210 4.44 -30.59 -18.16
CA VAL A 210 3.17 -30.25 -18.82
C VAL A 210 3.28 -28.79 -19.32
N PRO A 211 2.95 -28.52 -20.59
CA PRO A 211 2.99 -27.15 -21.10
C PRO A 211 2.17 -26.18 -20.24
N GLY A 212 2.82 -25.13 -19.74
CA GLY A 212 2.21 -24.18 -18.81
C GLY A 212 2.12 -24.63 -17.35
N GLY A 213 2.39 -25.89 -17.01
CA GLY A 213 2.28 -26.44 -15.66
C GLY A 213 3.26 -25.80 -14.67
N GLY A 214 4.48 -25.46 -15.10
CA GLY A 214 5.44 -24.72 -14.26
C GLY A 214 4.94 -23.33 -13.89
N HIS A 215 4.36 -22.58 -14.82
CA HIS A 215 3.75 -21.29 -14.56
C HIS A 215 2.53 -21.41 -13.65
N ALA A 216 1.68 -22.41 -13.84
CA ALA A 216 0.54 -22.69 -12.95
C ALA A 216 1.00 -23.03 -11.54
N TYR A 217 2.08 -23.80 -11.37
CA TYR A 217 2.69 -24.07 -10.07
C TYR A 217 3.17 -22.80 -9.37
N LEU A 218 3.65 -21.82 -10.13
CA LEU A 218 4.07 -20.49 -9.61
C LEU A 218 2.91 -19.50 -9.42
N GLU A 219 1.66 -19.92 -9.71
CA GLU A 219 0.47 -19.05 -9.67
C GLU A 219 0.45 -17.96 -10.75
N GLN A 220 1.23 -18.12 -11.80
CA GLN A 220 1.29 -17.25 -12.97
C GLN A 220 0.25 -17.70 -14.02
N TRP A 221 -1.04 -17.55 -13.72
CA TRP A 221 -2.14 -18.11 -14.52
C TRP A 221 -2.21 -17.57 -15.94
N GLU A 222 -1.86 -16.31 -16.15
CA GLU A 222 -1.81 -15.69 -17.48
C GLU A 222 -0.75 -16.37 -18.37
N SER A 223 0.46 -16.54 -17.84
CA SER A 223 1.57 -17.22 -18.55
C SER A 223 1.25 -18.69 -18.79
N ALA A 224 0.63 -19.36 -17.82
CA ALA A 224 0.20 -20.74 -17.95
C ALA A 224 -0.86 -20.90 -19.05
N GLY A 225 -1.87 -20.04 -19.07
CA GLY A 225 -2.91 -20.01 -20.11
C GLY A 225 -2.36 -19.69 -21.49
N ALA A 226 -1.48 -18.71 -21.60
CA ALA A 226 -0.84 -18.34 -22.86
C ALA A 226 0.01 -19.50 -23.42
N MET A 227 0.74 -20.23 -22.56
CA MET A 227 1.53 -21.36 -22.95
C MET A 227 0.69 -22.54 -23.45
N LEU A 228 -0.41 -22.85 -22.73
CA LEU A 228 -1.37 -23.87 -23.14
C LEU A 228 -2.02 -23.50 -24.48
N ALA A 229 -2.51 -22.25 -24.62
CA ALA A 229 -3.11 -21.77 -25.86
C ALA A 229 -2.14 -21.87 -27.05
N SER A 230 -0.89 -21.48 -26.86
CA SER A 230 0.15 -21.58 -27.88
C SER A 230 0.39 -23.02 -28.32
N MET A 231 0.45 -23.97 -27.38
CA MET A 231 0.64 -25.39 -27.68
C MET A 231 -0.56 -26.00 -28.41
N VAL A 232 -1.79 -25.62 -28.00
CA VAL A 232 -3.02 -26.03 -28.69
C VAL A 232 -3.03 -25.49 -30.11
N LEU A 233 -2.65 -24.25 -30.32
CA LEU A 233 -2.59 -23.63 -31.64
C LEU A 233 -1.54 -24.31 -32.55
N ILE A 234 -0.34 -24.56 -32.05
CA ILE A 234 0.71 -25.29 -32.78
C ILE A 234 0.25 -26.73 -33.10
N SER A 235 -0.39 -27.40 -32.13
CA SER A 235 -0.92 -28.76 -32.34
C SER A 235 -2.03 -28.78 -33.41
N SER A 236 -2.91 -27.78 -33.41
CA SER A 236 -3.96 -27.65 -34.43
C SER A 236 -3.38 -27.36 -35.81
N MET A 237 -2.34 -26.56 -35.92
CA MET A 237 -1.62 -26.31 -37.18
C MET A 237 -0.94 -27.57 -37.68
N LEU A 238 -0.31 -28.37 -36.80
CA LEU A 238 0.28 -29.65 -37.15
C LEU A 238 -0.78 -30.65 -37.64
N SER A 239 -1.92 -30.75 -36.95
CA SER A 239 -2.99 -31.67 -37.32
C SER A 239 -3.67 -31.27 -38.62
N SER A 240 -3.87 -29.98 -38.87
CA SER A 240 -4.44 -29.50 -40.13
C SER A 240 -3.51 -29.76 -41.32
N ALA A 241 -2.20 -29.59 -41.14
CA ALA A 241 -1.22 -29.91 -42.18
C ALA A 241 -1.17 -31.41 -42.53
N THR A 242 -1.40 -32.29 -41.53
CA THR A 242 -1.48 -33.75 -41.77
C THR A 242 -2.79 -34.19 -42.38
N LEU A 243 -3.92 -33.55 -41.98
CA LEU A 243 -5.27 -33.86 -42.51
C LEU A 243 -5.48 -33.38 -43.93
N THR A 244 -4.99 -32.19 -44.31
CA THR A 244 -5.08 -31.70 -45.70
C THR A 244 -4.35 -32.61 -46.66
N GLN A 245 -3.28 -33.24 -46.26
CA GLN A 245 -2.55 -34.14 -47.08
C GLN A 245 -3.22 -35.53 -47.21
N SER A 246 -3.86 -36.00 -46.18
CA SER A 246 -4.69 -37.21 -46.24
C SER A 246 -5.93 -37.00 -47.12
N GLY A 247 -6.47 -35.80 -47.17
CA GLY A 247 -7.58 -35.41 -48.05
C GLY A 247 -7.17 -35.36 -49.53
N TYR A 248 -5.96 -34.88 -49.81
CA TYR A 248 -5.45 -34.88 -51.19
C TYR A 248 -5.24 -36.30 -51.76
N LEU A 249 -4.81 -37.23 -50.93
CA LEU A 249 -4.65 -38.64 -51.32
C LEU A 249 -6.00 -39.36 -51.52
N ALA A 250 -7.06 -38.87 -50.87
CA ALA A 250 -8.41 -39.42 -51.06
C ALA A 250 -9.08 -38.98 -52.37
N PHE A 251 -8.59 -37.91 -53.01
CA PHE A 251 -9.09 -37.43 -54.32
C PHE A 251 -8.30 -37.95 -55.51
N ASP A 252 -7.25 -38.69 -55.32
CA ASP A 252 -6.56 -39.36 -56.43
C ASP A 252 -7.28 -40.66 -56.84
N GLN A 253 -8.18 -40.51 -57.79
CA GLN A 253 -9.00 -41.62 -58.34
C GLN A 253 -8.13 -42.75 -59.04
N SER A 254 -6.81 -42.57 -59.11
CA SER A 254 -5.91 -43.56 -59.75
C SER A 254 -5.43 -44.61 -58.74
N ASN A 255 -5.67 -44.49 -57.46
CA ASN A 255 -5.16 -45.42 -56.46
C ASN A 255 -6.22 -46.48 -56.09
N GLN A 256 -6.23 -47.60 -56.82
CA GLN A 256 -7.20 -48.71 -56.63
C GLN A 256 -7.07 -49.45 -55.28
N ASN A 257 -6.39 -48.93 -54.30
CA ASN A 257 -6.21 -49.53 -52.97
C ASN A 257 -7.07 -48.86 -51.86
N VAL A 258 -8.06 -48.07 -52.19
CA VAL A 258 -9.01 -47.59 -51.22
C VAL A 258 -10.04 -48.70 -50.98
N VAL A 259 -9.89 -49.40 -49.84
CA VAL A 259 -10.92 -50.33 -49.38
C VAL A 259 -12.14 -49.49 -48.93
N PRO A 260 -13.30 -49.54 -49.63
CA PRO A 260 -14.48 -48.85 -49.21
C PRO A 260 -14.94 -49.44 -47.87
N LEU A 261 -15.19 -48.58 -46.87
CA LEU A 261 -15.95 -48.95 -45.69
C LEU A 261 -17.40 -49.20 -46.15
N SER A 262 -17.65 -50.43 -46.54
CA SER A 262 -18.99 -50.85 -46.93
C SER A 262 -19.82 -51.15 -45.68
N ASN A 263 -20.42 -50.14 -45.08
CA ASN A 263 -21.69 -50.32 -44.43
C ASN A 263 -22.77 -50.00 -45.47
N GLY A 264 -22.86 -50.84 -46.47
CA GLY A 264 -23.87 -50.71 -47.49
C GLY A 264 -25.25 -51.05 -46.93
N ILE A 265 -26.10 -50.04 -46.83
CA ILE A 265 -27.53 -50.26 -46.77
C ILE A 265 -27.96 -50.64 -48.18
N LYS A 266 -28.37 -51.90 -48.36
CA LYS A 266 -29.01 -52.34 -49.61
C LYS A 266 -30.35 -51.62 -49.70
N THR A 267 -30.49 -50.72 -50.66
CA THR A 267 -31.81 -50.23 -51.11
C THR A 267 -32.34 -51.19 -52.20
N GLU A 268 -33.65 -51.32 -52.29
CA GLU A 268 -34.39 -52.26 -53.15
C GLU A 268 -34.04 -52.18 -54.64
N ASP A 269 -33.29 -51.17 -55.09
CA ASP A 269 -32.93 -50.93 -56.50
C ASP A 269 -31.46 -51.29 -56.88
N ASP A 270 -30.76 -52.12 -56.10
CA ASP A 270 -29.39 -52.61 -56.38
C ASP A 270 -28.34 -51.52 -56.74
N THR A 271 -28.60 -50.25 -56.45
CA THR A 271 -27.65 -49.17 -56.60
C THR A 271 -26.91 -48.92 -55.30
N PHE A 272 -25.63 -49.32 -55.30
CA PHE A 272 -24.71 -49.04 -54.18
C PHE A 272 -24.43 -47.54 -54.14
N THR A 273 -24.96 -46.82 -53.17
CA THR A 273 -24.49 -45.48 -52.84
C THR A 273 -23.22 -45.63 -52.04
N GLN A 274 -22.08 -45.36 -52.66
CA GLN A 274 -20.79 -45.28 -51.95
C GLN A 274 -20.81 -44.08 -51.01
N GLN A 275 -21.07 -44.30 -49.74
CA GLN A 275 -20.77 -43.30 -48.71
C GLN A 275 -19.25 -43.23 -48.52
N GLN A 276 -18.64 -42.11 -48.91
CA GLN A 276 -17.25 -41.81 -48.62
C GLN A 276 -17.03 -41.70 -47.12
N GLY A 277 -16.60 -42.75 -46.47
CA GLY A 277 -16.18 -42.74 -45.09
C GLY A 277 -14.78 -42.11 -44.95
N TYR A 278 -14.60 -41.20 -44.03
CA TYR A 278 -13.29 -40.71 -43.69
C TYR A 278 -12.45 -41.83 -43.10
N GLN A 279 -11.38 -42.20 -43.79
CA GLN A 279 -10.37 -43.16 -43.26
C GLN A 279 -9.26 -42.39 -42.59
N PHE A 280 -9.02 -42.64 -41.30
CA PHE A 280 -7.83 -42.18 -40.63
C PHE A 280 -6.60 -42.92 -41.21
N PRO A 281 -5.52 -42.21 -41.58
CA PRO A 281 -4.32 -42.86 -42.12
C PRO A 281 -3.68 -43.77 -41.07
N LYS A 282 -3.44 -45.02 -41.42
CA LYS A 282 -2.80 -46.02 -40.56
C LYS A 282 -1.33 -45.71 -40.23
N SER A 283 -0.68 -44.86 -40.99
CA SER A 283 0.68 -44.41 -40.77
C SER A 283 0.94 -43.06 -41.44
N ILE A 284 1.60 -42.16 -40.76
CA ILE A 284 2.06 -40.88 -41.29
C ILE A 284 3.37 -41.15 -42.01
N LYS A 285 3.36 -41.17 -43.35
CA LYS A 285 4.60 -41.19 -44.15
C LYS A 285 5.07 -39.74 -44.32
N LEU A 286 6.18 -39.39 -43.69
CA LEU A 286 6.84 -38.10 -43.89
C LEU A 286 7.50 -38.08 -45.27
N SER A 287 6.89 -37.39 -46.24
CA SER A 287 7.55 -37.07 -47.50
C SER A 287 8.47 -35.84 -47.33
N SER A 288 9.49 -35.70 -48.18
CA SER A 288 10.45 -34.58 -48.07
C SER A 288 9.80 -33.19 -48.20
N GLU A 289 8.66 -33.07 -48.86
CA GLU A 289 7.91 -31.80 -48.98
C GLU A 289 7.14 -31.46 -47.72
N ASN A 290 6.65 -32.46 -47.00
CA ASN A 290 5.94 -32.26 -45.73
C ASN A 290 6.86 -31.79 -44.62
N VAL A 291 8.10 -32.26 -44.64
CA VAL A 291 9.11 -31.85 -43.65
C VAL A 291 9.34 -30.35 -43.69
N LYS A 292 9.33 -29.72 -44.87
CA LYS A 292 9.51 -28.25 -44.99
C LYS A 292 8.38 -27.44 -44.33
N ILE A 293 7.15 -27.97 -44.34
CA ILE A 293 5.98 -27.28 -43.73
C ILE A 293 5.87 -27.57 -42.23
N LEU A 294 6.29 -28.75 -41.78
CA LEU A 294 6.18 -29.18 -40.39
C LEU A 294 7.31 -28.67 -39.48
N ILE A 295 8.53 -28.48 -40.03
CA ILE A 295 9.69 -28.03 -39.27
C ILE A 295 9.46 -26.67 -38.58
N PRO A 296 9.00 -25.61 -39.26
CA PRO A 296 8.85 -24.30 -38.61
C PRO A 296 7.95 -24.29 -37.34
N PRO A 297 6.72 -24.84 -37.38
CA PRO A 297 5.88 -24.88 -36.18
C PRO A 297 6.45 -25.76 -35.06
N ILE A 298 7.14 -26.85 -35.40
CA ILE A 298 7.80 -27.72 -34.41
C ILE A 298 8.96 -26.97 -33.74
N VAL A 299 9.81 -26.30 -34.51
CA VAL A 299 10.94 -25.53 -33.96
C VAL A 299 10.45 -24.40 -33.07
N VAL A 300 9.41 -23.66 -33.50
CA VAL A 300 8.79 -22.63 -32.69
C VAL A 300 8.18 -23.21 -31.41
N GLY A 301 7.44 -24.31 -31.51
CA GLY A 301 6.85 -25.00 -30.38
C GLY A 301 7.89 -25.49 -29.35
N LEU A 302 8.95 -26.10 -29.82
CA LEU A 302 10.06 -26.53 -28.94
C LEU A 302 10.77 -25.34 -28.32
N GLY A 303 11.02 -24.28 -29.08
CA GLY A 303 11.63 -23.06 -28.56
C GLY A 303 10.80 -22.41 -27.47
N LEU A 304 9.49 -22.27 -27.67
CA LEU A 304 8.56 -21.77 -26.67
C LEU A 304 8.51 -22.67 -25.42
N TYR A 305 8.48 -23.98 -25.63
CA TYR A 305 8.44 -24.95 -24.53
C TYR A 305 9.70 -24.91 -23.67
N ILE A 306 10.88 -24.99 -24.28
CA ILE A 306 12.17 -24.93 -23.61
C ILE A 306 12.34 -23.57 -22.92
N GLY A 307 11.98 -22.47 -23.62
CA GLY A 307 12.01 -21.14 -23.08
C GLY A 307 11.08 -20.99 -21.87
N SER A 308 9.89 -21.58 -21.88
CA SER A 308 8.95 -21.63 -20.78
C SER A 308 9.53 -22.36 -19.56
N ILE A 309 10.17 -23.50 -19.75
CA ILE A 309 10.83 -24.26 -18.67
C ILE A 309 11.95 -23.41 -18.04
N TRP A 310 12.77 -22.78 -18.86
CA TRP A 310 13.86 -21.93 -18.40
C TRP A 310 13.35 -20.73 -17.63
N LYS A 311 12.32 -20.09 -18.16
CA LYS A 311 11.70 -18.95 -17.49
C LYS A 311 11.11 -19.35 -16.14
N THR A 312 10.35 -20.45 -16.04
CA THR A 312 9.81 -20.91 -14.76
C THR A 312 10.89 -21.23 -13.73
N TRP A 313 12.03 -21.76 -14.15
CA TRP A 313 13.17 -22.00 -13.26
C TRP A 313 13.71 -20.71 -12.63
N ILE A 314 13.83 -19.64 -13.43
CA ILE A 314 14.30 -18.34 -12.96
C ILE A 314 13.23 -17.67 -12.10
N ASP A 315 11.97 -17.74 -12.51
CA ASP A 315 10.84 -17.06 -11.87
C ASP A 315 10.51 -17.63 -10.47
N VAL A 316 11.02 -18.83 -10.09
CA VAL A 316 10.80 -19.40 -8.75
C VAL A 316 11.26 -18.44 -7.64
N ASP A 317 12.43 -17.84 -7.79
CA ASP A 317 12.98 -16.95 -6.77
C ASP A 317 12.13 -15.67 -6.66
N GLN A 318 11.69 -15.12 -7.78
CA GLN A 318 10.80 -13.98 -7.82
C GLN A 318 9.41 -14.30 -7.22
N ALA A 319 8.85 -15.47 -7.56
CA ALA A 319 7.59 -15.93 -7.00
C ALA A 319 7.67 -16.16 -5.47
N ASN A 320 8.79 -16.70 -5.00
CA ASN A 320 9.04 -16.85 -3.57
C ASN A 320 9.16 -15.51 -2.87
N ARG A 321 9.90 -14.56 -3.45
CA ARG A 321 10.01 -13.20 -2.92
C ARG A 321 8.63 -12.53 -2.84
N ALA A 322 7.85 -12.58 -3.91
CA ALA A 322 6.49 -12.04 -3.92
C ALA A 322 5.56 -12.69 -2.88
N ARG A 323 5.76 -13.98 -2.54
CA ARG A 323 5.02 -14.65 -1.45
C ARG A 323 5.40 -14.12 -0.09
N VAL A 324 6.69 -13.93 0.15
CA VAL A 324 7.19 -13.37 1.41
C VAL A 324 6.73 -11.91 1.54
N GLU A 325 6.81 -11.11 0.48
CA GLU A 325 6.30 -9.74 0.45
C GLU A 325 4.78 -9.67 0.71
N ARG A 326 3.99 -10.59 0.13
CA ARG A 326 2.55 -10.71 0.44
C ARG A 326 2.28 -11.09 1.91
N PHE A 327 3.11 -11.95 2.48
CA PHE A 327 3.04 -12.27 3.90
C PHE A 327 3.32 -11.04 4.75
N VAL A 328 4.40 -10.31 4.47
CA VAL A 328 4.73 -9.04 5.14
C VAL A 328 3.59 -8.05 5.05
N GLY A 329 3.05 -7.78 3.85
CA GLY A 329 1.93 -6.88 3.67
C GLY A 329 0.68 -7.27 4.48
N LYS A 330 0.37 -8.57 4.58
CA LYS A 330 -0.73 -9.04 5.43
C LYS A 330 -0.48 -8.82 6.92
N VAL A 331 0.77 -8.99 7.35
CA VAL A 331 1.14 -8.77 8.76
C VAL A 331 1.08 -7.29 9.09
N THR A 332 1.67 -6.43 8.28
CA THR A 332 1.70 -4.97 8.51
C THR A 332 0.32 -4.34 8.45
N ASN A 333 -0.56 -4.81 7.55
CA ASN A 333 -1.97 -4.38 7.55
C ASN A 333 -2.73 -4.82 8.81
N LYS A 334 -2.37 -5.96 9.39
CA LYS A 334 -3.00 -6.45 10.62
C LYS A 334 -2.43 -5.81 11.88
N ILE A 335 -1.14 -5.57 11.89
CA ILE A 335 -0.38 -4.96 12.97
C ILE A 335 0.20 -3.67 12.42
N ALA A 336 -0.68 -2.67 12.20
CA ALA A 336 -0.27 -1.37 11.70
C ALA A 336 0.60 -0.65 12.71
N ILE A 337 1.52 0.18 12.22
CA ILE A 337 2.43 0.99 13.03
C ILE A 337 1.67 1.97 13.93
N ASP A 338 0.46 2.40 13.53
CA ASP A 338 -0.41 3.29 14.29
C ASP A 338 -0.66 2.84 15.72
N ARG A 339 -0.58 1.53 15.97
CA ARG A 339 -0.68 0.96 17.32
C ARG A 339 0.46 1.40 18.26
N PHE A 340 1.55 1.87 17.70
CA PHE A 340 2.75 2.30 18.41
C PHE A 340 2.97 3.80 18.33
N MET A 341 2.01 4.54 17.75
CA MET A 341 2.04 6.00 17.62
C MET A 341 1.28 6.68 18.77
N ASP A 342 1.34 6.10 19.96
CA ASP A 342 0.76 6.65 21.17
C ASP A 342 1.74 7.56 21.96
N PHE A 343 2.65 8.18 21.22
CA PHE A 343 3.56 9.17 21.76
C PHE A 343 2.78 10.44 22.17
N PRO A 344 3.30 11.21 23.16
CA PRO A 344 2.68 12.45 23.57
C PRO A 344 2.62 13.45 22.42
N GLU A 345 1.43 13.93 22.10
CA GLU A 345 1.22 15.00 21.13
C GLU A 345 1.08 16.35 21.85
N PRO A 346 1.42 17.48 21.20
CA PRO A 346 1.24 18.80 21.81
C PRO A 346 -0.24 19.10 22.04
N GLU A 347 -0.57 19.75 23.14
CA GLU A 347 -1.94 20.16 23.44
C GLU A 347 -2.20 21.57 22.87
N LEU A 348 -3.35 21.76 22.20
CA LEU A 348 -3.83 23.09 21.78
C LEU A 348 -4.51 23.84 22.91
N ILE A 349 -5.06 23.12 23.89
CA ILE A 349 -5.77 23.66 25.03
C ILE A 349 -5.12 23.10 26.27
N THR A 350 -4.46 23.94 27.03
CA THR A 350 -4.09 23.64 28.44
C THR A 350 -5.34 23.66 29.27
N GLN A 351 -5.77 22.53 29.81
CA GLN A 351 -6.88 22.42 30.75
C GLN A 351 -6.59 23.14 32.06
#